data_2453a24ac1c9038080b38e51c2549e67
#
_entry.id   2453a24ac1c9038080b38e51c2549e67
#
_cell.length_a   1.000
_cell.length_b   1.000
_cell.length_c   1.000
_cell.angle_alpha   90.00
_cell.angle_beta   90.00
_cell.angle_gamma   90.00
#
_symmetry.space_group_name_H-M   'P 1'
#
loop_
_entity.id
_entity.type
_entity.pdbx_description
1 polymer ?
#
loop_
_entity_poly.entity_id
_entity_poly.type
_entity_poly.pdbx_seq_one_letter_code
_entity_poly.pdbx_strand_id
1 'polypeptide(L)'
;MNRLTNMAKKKRSALKRIRQAPRRAAIKTLARSASRTAVKTARAAIESKSEGVADAVKAAASALDKAVKRGGIHKNAAARRKSRLAKRSATAKG
;
A
#
# COMPACT_ATOMS: atom_id res chain seq x y z
N MET A 1 -4.45 45.06 -10.87
CA MET A 1 -5.59 44.18 -11.07
C MET A 1 -5.19 42.74 -11.36
N ASN A 2 -4.20 42.50 -12.17
CA ASN A 2 -3.74 41.15 -12.47
C ASN A 2 -3.23 40.36 -11.26
N ARG A 3 -2.61 41.07 -10.28
CA ARG A 3 -2.14 40.46 -9.04
C ARG A 3 -3.28 39.87 -8.20
N LEU A 4 -4.39 40.62 -8.06
CA LEU A 4 -5.54 40.16 -7.29
C LEU A 4 -6.22 38.95 -7.93
N THR A 5 -6.32 38.93 -9.25
CA THR A 5 -6.88 37.81 -10.00
C THR A 5 -6.00 36.58 -9.88
N ASN A 6 -4.66 36.73 -9.96
CA ASN A 6 -3.72 35.63 -9.80
C ASN A 6 -3.70 35.09 -8.37
N MET A 7 -3.83 35.95 -7.36
CA MET A 7 -3.94 35.54 -5.96
C MET A 7 -5.22 34.75 -5.71
N ALA A 8 -6.34 35.17 -6.30
CA ALA A 8 -7.61 34.44 -6.19
C ALA A 8 -7.52 33.07 -6.82
N LYS A 9 -6.88 32.95 -8.00
CA LYS A 9 -6.63 31.66 -8.65
C LYS A 9 -5.72 30.76 -7.83
N LYS A 10 -4.64 31.32 -7.26
CA LYS A 10 -3.73 30.60 -6.38
C LYS A 10 -4.42 30.11 -5.11
N LYS A 11 -5.30 30.92 -4.51
CA LYS A 11 -6.10 30.54 -3.36
C LYS A 11 -7.05 29.37 -3.67
N ARG A 12 -7.71 29.39 -4.84
CA ARG A 12 -8.58 28.31 -5.26
C ARG A 12 -7.82 26.99 -5.46
N SER A 13 -6.66 27.05 -6.11
CA SER A 13 -5.79 25.89 -6.29
C SER A 13 -5.30 25.36 -4.94
N ALA A 14 -4.87 26.24 -4.04
CA ALA A 14 -4.42 25.87 -2.71
C ALA A 14 -5.54 25.25 -1.89
N LEU A 15 -6.76 25.81 -1.94
CA LEU A 15 -7.93 25.26 -1.26
C LEU A 15 -8.30 23.88 -1.80
N LYS A 16 -8.22 23.70 -3.12
CA LYS A 16 -8.47 22.40 -3.73
C LYS A 16 -7.45 21.36 -3.26
N ARG A 17 -6.17 21.71 -3.20
CA ARG A 17 -5.12 20.85 -2.67
C ARG A 17 -5.34 20.51 -1.21
N ILE A 18 -5.73 21.48 -0.40
CA ILE A 18 -6.04 21.29 1.02
C ILE A 18 -7.22 20.32 1.19
N ARG A 19 -8.24 20.41 0.36
CA ARG A 19 -9.38 19.48 0.38
C ARG A 19 -9.00 18.07 -0.04
N GLN A 20 -8.10 17.94 -1.02
CA GLN A 20 -7.69 16.64 -1.56
C GLN A 20 -6.61 15.95 -0.72
N ALA A 21 -5.78 16.73 0.00
CA ALA A 21 -4.69 16.18 0.79
C ALA A 21 -5.15 15.17 1.84
N PRO A 22 -6.22 15.42 2.65
CA PRO A 22 -6.70 14.44 3.60
C PRO A 22 -7.20 13.15 2.93
N ARG A 23 -7.86 13.27 1.78
CA ARG A 23 -8.36 12.10 1.03
C ARG A 23 -7.21 11.25 0.51
N ARG A 24 -6.17 11.88 -0.05
CA ARG A 24 -4.98 11.19 -0.53
C ARG A 24 -4.23 10.53 0.60
N ALA A 25 -4.07 11.25 1.73
CA ALA A 25 -3.43 10.72 2.91
C ALA A 25 -4.19 9.50 3.47
N ALA A 26 -5.52 9.56 3.50
CA ALA A 26 -6.37 8.47 3.95
C ALA A 26 -6.22 7.24 3.04
N ILE A 27 -6.19 7.42 1.71
CA ILE A 27 -6.00 6.33 0.74
C ILE A 27 -4.65 5.67 0.94
N LYS A 28 -3.58 6.44 1.12
CA LYS A 28 -2.23 5.92 1.38
C LYS A 28 -2.18 5.14 2.69
N THR A 29 -2.77 5.67 3.74
CA THR A 29 -2.81 5.03 5.05
C THR A 29 -3.58 3.71 5.00
N LEU A 30 -4.75 3.68 4.35
CA LEU A 30 -5.55 2.48 4.18
C LEU A 30 -4.79 1.42 3.38
N ALA A 31 -4.15 1.81 2.29
CA ALA A 31 -3.38 0.89 1.46
C ALA A 31 -2.20 0.29 2.23
N ARG A 32 -1.49 1.11 3.02
CA ARG A 32 -0.39 0.67 3.87
C ARG A 32 -0.87 -0.30 4.94
N SER A 33 -1.96 0.03 5.62
CA SER A 33 -2.56 -0.84 6.66
C SER A 33 -3.04 -2.16 6.08
N ALA A 34 -3.70 -2.14 4.93
CA ALA A 34 -4.18 -3.34 4.25
C ALA A 34 -3.00 -4.24 3.86
N SER A 35 -1.89 -3.66 3.36
CA SER A 35 -0.70 -4.43 3.00
C SER A 35 -0.05 -5.07 4.23
N ARG A 36 0.03 -4.36 5.35
CA ARG A 36 0.57 -4.90 6.60
C ARG A 36 -0.27 -6.07 7.11
N THR A 37 -1.58 -5.91 7.11
CA THR A 37 -2.51 -6.95 7.54
C THR A 37 -2.39 -8.18 6.67
N ALA A 38 -2.34 -8.00 5.35
CA ALA A 38 -2.20 -9.10 4.40
C ALA A 38 -0.87 -9.86 4.58
N VAL A 39 0.24 -9.14 4.78
CA VAL A 39 1.55 -9.73 5.04
C VAL A 39 1.54 -10.51 6.36
N LYS A 40 0.95 -9.94 7.40
CA LYS A 40 0.83 -10.60 8.71
C LYS A 40 0.02 -11.88 8.62
N THR A 41 -1.10 -11.84 7.89
CA THR A 41 -1.94 -13.01 7.63
C THR A 41 -1.18 -14.09 6.86
N ALA A 42 -0.43 -13.69 5.84
CA ALA A 42 0.39 -14.62 5.06
C ALA A 42 1.47 -15.28 5.91
N ARG A 43 2.15 -14.52 6.77
CA ARG A 43 3.15 -15.07 7.69
C ARG A 43 2.54 -16.08 8.66
N ALA A 44 1.38 -15.75 9.22
CA ALA A 44 0.67 -16.67 10.12
C ALA A 44 0.28 -17.95 9.41
N ALA A 45 -0.21 -17.87 8.19
CA ALA A 45 -0.55 -19.03 7.38
C ALA A 45 0.68 -19.91 7.10
N ILE A 46 1.82 -19.29 6.78
CA ILE A 46 3.09 -20.01 6.53
C ILE A 46 3.54 -20.74 7.81
N GLU A 47 3.51 -20.08 8.94
CA GLU A 47 3.92 -20.65 10.22
C GLU A 47 3.04 -21.81 10.66
N SER A 48 1.74 -21.70 10.44
CA SER A 48 0.78 -22.76 10.80
C SER A 48 0.72 -23.89 9.78
N LYS A 49 1.41 -23.75 8.63
CA LYS A 49 1.38 -24.69 7.52
C LYS A 49 -0.04 -25.01 7.05
N SER A 50 -0.90 -23.99 7.05
CA SER A 50 -2.29 -24.13 6.64
C SER A 50 -2.42 -24.34 5.13
N GLU A 51 -3.53 -24.94 4.70
CA GLU A 51 -3.81 -25.18 3.28
C GLU A 51 -3.96 -23.87 2.49
N GLY A 52 -4.30 -22.77 3.16
CA GLY A 52 -4.51 -21.48 2.55
C GLY A 52 -3.24 -20.65 2.30
N VAL A 53 -2.03 -21.21 2.47
CA VAL A 53 -0.77 -20.48 2.34
C VAL A 53 -0.62 -19.83 0.97
N ALA A 54 -0.88 -20.57 -0.11
CA ALA A 54 -0.74 -20.05 -1.47
C ALA A 54 -1.68 -18.87 -1.72
N ASP A 55 -2.92 -18.97 -1.29
CA ASP A 55 -3.91 -17.90 -1.43
C ASP A 55 -3.55 -16.68 -0.58
N ALA A 56 -3.08 -16.91 0.66
CA ALA A 56 -2.66 -15.84 1.55
C ALA A 56 -1.44 -15.08 0.99
N VAL A 57 -0.47 -15.78 0.42
CA VAL A 57 0.71 -15.17 -0.21
C VAL A 57 0.30 -14.37 -1.44
N LYS A 58 -0.60 -14.88 -2.28
CA LYS A 58 -1.13 -14.14 -3.42
C LYS A 58 -1.87 -12.88 -2.98
N ALA A 59 -2.70 -12.98 -1.95
CA ALA A 59 -3.42 -11.82 -1.40
C ALA A 59 -2.44 -10.77 -0.87
N ALA A 60 -1.37 -11.18 -0.18
CA ALA A 60 -0.34 -10.29 0.31
C ALA A 60 0.39 -9.59 -0.83
N ALA A 61 0.77 -10.32 -1.88
CA ALA A 61 1.42 -9.75 -3.07
C ALA A 61 0.50 -8.73 -3.75
N SER A 62 -0.76 -9.03 -3.92
CA SER A 62 -1.76 -8.13 -4.49
C SER A 62 -1.92 -6.86 -3.64
N ALA A 63 -2.00 -7.00 -2.32
CA ALA A 63 -2.13 -5.86 -1.41
C ALA A 63 -0.89 -4.95 -1.45
N LEU A 64 0.31 -5.55 -1.54
CA LEU A 64 1.56 -4.80 -1.68
C LEU A 64 1.61 -4.04 -3.00
N ASP A 65 1.21 -4.65 -4.10
CA ASP A 65 1.16 -4.00 -5.41
C ASP A 65 0.16 -2.83 -5.42
N LYS A 66 -1.00 -3.00 -4.81
CA LYS A 66 -1.99 -1.93 -4.66
C LYS A 66 -1.45 -0.78 -3.80
N ALA A 67 -0.71 -1.11 -2.73
CA ALA A 67 -0.12 -0.11 -1.86
C ALA A 67 0.93 0.73 -2.60
N VAL A 68 1.74 0.11 -3.46
CA VAL A 68 2.70 0.81 -4.32
C VAL A 68 1.96 1.74 -5.28
N LYS A 69 0.92 1.24 -5.94
CA LYS A 69 0.12 1.99 -6.91
C LYS A 69 -0.52 3.23 -6.27
N ARG A 70 -0.95 3.12 -5.02
CA ARG A 70 -1.58 4.22 -4.26
C ARG A 70 -0.57 5.10 -3.52
N GLY A 71 0.72 4.81 -3.64
CA GLY A 71 1.78 5.61 -3.03
C GLY A 71 1.99 5.38 -1.54
N GLY A 72 1.41 4.32 -0.97
CA GLY A 72 1.57 4.01 0.45
C GLY A 72 2.90 3.34 0.80
N ILE A 73 3.49 2.63 -0.16
CA ILE A 73 4.75 1.91 0.01
C ILE A 73 5.61 2.11 -1.24
N HIS A 74 6.93 2.21 -1.05
CA HIS A 74 7.86 2.29 -2.19
C HIS A 74 7.95 0.92 -2.88
N LYS A 75 8.12 0.92 -4.21
CA LYS A 75 8.20 -0.30 -5.01
C LYS A 75 9.29 -1.28 -4.55
N ASN A 76 10.44 -0.75 -4.10
CA ASN A 76 11.54 -1.58 -3.64
C ASN A 76 11.20 -2.29 -2.32
N ALA A 77 10.50 -1.61 -1.42
CA ALA A 77 10.05 -2.22 -0.16
C ALA A 77 9.02 -3.32 -0.41
N ALA A 78 8.09 -3.08 -1.34
CA ALA A 78 7.11 -4.08 -1.73
C ALA A 78 7.77 -5.30 -2.36
N ALA A 79 8.75 -5.10 -3.24
CA ALA A 79 9.49 -6.17 -3.88
C ALA A 79 10.23 -7.04 -2.83
N ARG A 80 10.88 -6.42 -1.85
CA ARG A 80 11.55 -7.14 -0.76
C ARG A 80 10.57 -7.98 0.05
N ARG A 81 9.43 -7.43 0.41
CA ARG A 81 8.41 -8.12 1.20
C ARG A 81 7.82 -9.30 0.44
N LYS A 82 7.52 -9.11 -0.86
CA LYS A 82 7.04 -10.20 -1.72
C LYS A 82 8.06 -11.32 -1.84
N SER A 83 9.33 -10.97 -2.04
CA SER A 83 10.43 -11.94 -2.15
C SER A 83 10.58 -12.74 -0.86
N ARG A 84 10.54 -12.10 0.30
CA ARG A 84 10.63 -12.77 1.60
C ARG A 84 9.47 -13.74 1.84
N LEU A 85 8.25 -13.33 1.48
CA LEU A 85 7.08 -14.19 1.60
C LEU A 85 7.19 -15.41 0.69
N ALA A 86 7.63 -15.22 -0.55
CA ALA A 86 7.82 -16.30 -1.51
C ALA A 86 8.85 -17.31 -1.00
N LYS A 87 9.97 -16.85 -0.47
CA LYS A 87 11.03 -17.70 0.09
C LYS A 87 10.54 -18.49 1.30
N ARG A 88 9.84 -17.84 2.21
CA ARG A 88 9.27 -18.51 3.40
C ARG A 88 8.24 -19.55 3.01
N SER A 89 7.39 -19.24 2.05
CA SER A 89 6.40 -20.17 1.54
C SER A 89 7.05 -21.39 0.90
N ALA A 90 8.08 -21.20 0.11
CA ALA A 90 8.83 -22.29 -0.51
C ALA A 90 9.51 -23.17 0.54
N THR A 91 10.14 -22.57 1.55
CA THR A 91 10.81 -23.28 2.65
C THR A 91 9.78 -24.09 3.48
N ALA A 92 8.61 -23.52 3.72
CA ALA A 92 7.55 -24.21 4.49
C ALA A 92 6.99 -25.44 3.76
N LYS A 93 7.00 -25.42 2.43
CA LYS A 93 6.57 -26.56 1.61
C LYS A 93 7.61 -27.65 1.50
N GLY A 94 8.87 -27.28 1.68
CA GLY A 94 9.98 -28.25 1.68
C GLY A 94 10.09 -28.98 2.99
#